data_b4457a3a234e5c9a2343011b261114f1
#
_entry.id   b4457a3a234e5c9a2343011b261114f1
#
_cell.length_a   1.000
_cell.length_b   1.000
_cell.length_c   1.000
_cell.angle_alpha   90.00
_cell.angle_beta   90.00
_cell.angle_gamma   90.00
#
_symmetry.space_group_name_H-M   'P 1'
#
loop_
_entity.id
_entity.type
_entity.pdbx_description
1 polymer ?
#
loop_
_entity_poly.entity_id
_entity_poly.type
_entity_poly.pdbx_seq_one_letter_code
_entity_poly.pdbx_strand_id
1 'polypeptide(L)'
;MILELVEFNSPKGWSRQQVAEEARNVIPKWRANKELLRKHFLLELDGKTGAGVYIWPSVEAAKRAHDEAWRQSVIKRTGGAPTIRYFDLFLLIDNEKGAVTEFPEAAEIKSAA
;
A
#
# COMPACT_ATOMS: atom_id res chain seq x y z
N MET A 1 -2.38 4.16 -14.03
CA MET A 1 -2.14 3.20 -12.93
C MET A 1 -1.72 3.97 -11.70
N ILE A 2 -2.20 3.57 -10.53
CA ILE A 2 -1.93 4.29 -9.29
C ILE A 2 -1.03 3.45 -8.39
N LEU A 3 0.02 4.08 -7.87
CA LEU A 3 0.76 3.55 -6.74
C LEU A 3 0.33 4.30 -5.49
N GLU A 4 -0.11 3.55 -4.50
CA GLU A 4 -0.48 4.10 -3.20
C GLU A 4 0.58 3.71 -2.18
N LEU A 5 1.11 4.69 -1.46
CA LEU A 5 2.03 4.46 -0.36
C LEU A 5 1.32 4.75 0.96
N VAL A 6 1.25 3.73 1.80
CA VAL A 6 0.65 3.83 3.14
C VAL A 6 1.77 3.64 4.16
N GLU A 7 1.91 4.59 5.08
CA GLU A 7 2.90 4.51 6.15
C GLU A 7 2.22 4.63 7.51
N PHE A 8 2.71 3.87 8.49
CA PHE A 8 2.19 3.89 9.85
C PHE A 8 3.30 3.51 10.83
N ASN A 9 3.10 3.87 12.09
CA ASN A 9 4.04 3.48 13.15
C ASN A 9 3.98 1.97 13.36
N SER A 10 5.13 1.32 13.38
CA SER A 10 5.20 -0.08 13.80
C SER A 10 4.93 -0.15 15.30
N PRO A 11 4.17 -1.14 15.80
CA PRO A 11 3.96 -1.28 17.23
C PRO A 11 5.30 -1.37 17.99
N LYS A 12 5.38 -0.62 19.07
CA LYS A 12 6.61 -0.51 19.84
C LYS A 12 7.07 -1.87 20.38
N GLY A 13 8.34 -2.17 20.17
CA GLY A 13 8.94 -3.40 20.66
C GLY A 13 8.70 -4.63 19.79
N TRP A 14 8.00 -4.49 18.67
CA TRP A 14 7.79 -5.61 17.77
C TRP A 14 9.06 -5.94 16.98
N SER A 15 9.37 -7.22 16.89
CA SER A 15 10.43 -7.72 16.02
C SER A 15 9.94 -7.80 14.58
N ARG A 16 10.89 -7.95 13.65
CA ARG A 16 10.55 -8.21 12.24
C ARG A 16 9.66 -9.44 12.08
N GLN A 17 9.90 -10.47 12.89
CA GLN A 17 9.10 -11.70 12.86
C GLN A 17 7.65 -11.43 13.24
N GLN A 18 7.41 -10.63 14.29
CA GLN A 18 6.06 -10.27 14.72
C GLN A 18 5.34 -9.44 13.66
N VAL A 19 6.05 -8.49 13.04
CA VAL A 19 5.50 -7.69 11.93
C VAL A 19 5.12 -8.60 10.76
N ALA A 20 5.98 -9.55 10.41
CA ALA A 20 5.72 -10.48 9.31
C ALA A 20 4.54 -11.40 9.61
N GLU A 21 4.37 -11.84 10.84
CA GLU A 21 3.22 -12.66 11.25
C GLU A 21 1.92 -11.89 11.11
N GLU A 22 1.91 -10.63 11.55
CA GLU A 22 0.74 -9.78 11.40
C GLU A 22 0.40 -9.54 9.92
N ALA A 23 1.43 -9.32 9.09
CA ALA A 23 1.25 -9.18 7.65
C ALA A 23 0.64 -10.46 7.05
N ARG A 24 1.12 -11.63 7.45
CA ARG A 24 0.57 -12.91 6.96
C ARG A 24 -0.92 -13.08 7.29
N ASN A 25 -1.35 -12.57 8.44
CA ASN A 25 -2.75 -12.68 8.86
C ASN A 25 -3.71 -11.95 7.93
N VAL A 26 -3.26 -10.93 7.21
CA VAL A 26 -4.10 -10.15 6.31
C VAL A 26 -3.94 -10.55 4.83
N ILE A 27 -3.09 -11.51 4.52
CA ILE A 27 -2.93 -11.99 3.15
C ILE A 27 -4.26 -12.43 2.51
N PRO A 28 -5.12 -13.23 3.18
CA PRO A 28 -6.37 -13.65 2.56
C PRO A 28 -7.27 -12.48 2.17
N LYS A 29 -7.33 -11.44 3.02
CA LYS A 29 -8.10 -10.23 2.76
C LYS A 29 -7.63 -9.54 1.47
N TRP A 30 -6.32 -9.34 1.35
CA TRP A 30 -5.75 -8.62 0.20
C TRP A 30 -5.82 -9.47 -1.07
N ARG A 31 -5.63 -10.78 -0.97
CA ARG A 31 -5.79 -11.67 -2.13
C ARG A 31 -7.22 -11.71 -2.65
N ALA A 32 -8.20 -11.50 -1.79
CA ALA A 32 -9.62 -11.47 -2.18
C ALA A 32 -10.01 -10.17 -2.88
N ASN A 33 -9.21 -9.12 -2.76
CA ASN A 33 -9.50 -7.83 -3.40
C ASN A 33 -9.12 -7.88 -4.88
N LYS A 34 -10.11 -7.99 -5.75
CA LYS A 34 -9.90 -8.15 -7.19
C LYS A 34 -9.37 -6.92 -7.89
N GLU A 35 -9.48 -5.74 -7.26
CA GLU A 35 -8.96 -4.48 -7.81
C GLU A 35 -7.49 -4.30 -7.48
N LEU A 36 -6.99 -4.97 -6.47
CA LEU A 36 -5.58 -4.87 -6.08
C LEU A 36 -4.73 -5.69 -7.05
N LEU A 37 -3.82 -5.01 -7.75
CA LEU A 37 -2.94 -5.66 -8.71
C LEU A 37 -1.69 -6.22 -8.03
N ARG A 38 -1.15 -5.49 -7.07
CA ARG A 38 0.08 -5.89 -6.37
C ARG A 38 0.18 -5.15 -5.06
N LYS A 39 0.74 -5.82 -4.05
CA LYS A 39 1.01 -5.21 -2.75
C LYS A 39 2.36 -5.67 -2.24
N HIS A 40 3.15 -4.72 -1.74
CA HIS A 40 4.39 -4.97 -1.03
C HIS A 40 4.23 -4.55 0.42
N PHE A 41 4.64 -5.41 1.33
CA PHE A 41 4.69 -5.10 2.76
C PHE A 41 6.12 -4.69 3.10
N LEU A 42 6.27 -3.54 3.76
CA LEU A 42 7.56 -2.93 4.02
C LEU A 42 7.75 -2.66 5.51
N LEU A 43 8.98 -2.80 5.96
CA LEU A 43 9.39 -2.38 7.28
C LEU A 43 10.65 -1.55 7.13
N GLU A 44 10.63 -0.32 7.67
CA GLU A 44 11.81 0.53 7.66
C GLU A 44 12.94 -0.15 8.41
N LEU A 45 14.16 0.05 7.96
CA LEU A 45 15.32 -0.69 8.49
C LEU A 45 15.54 -0.50 9.99
N ASP A 46 15.12 0.65 10.54
CA ASP A 46 15.18 0.90 11.98
C ASP A 46 14.02 0.24 12.76
N GLY A 47 13.06 -0.38 12.06
CA GLY A 47 11.93 -1.05 12.65
C GLY A 47 10.82 -0.15 13.17
N LYS A 48 10.92 1.16 13.00
CA LYS A 48 9.97 2.13 13.59
C LYS A 48 8.75 2.39 12.72
N THR A 49 8.89 2.28 11.40
CA THR A 49 7.81 2.57 10.46
C THR A 49 7.50 1.34 9.62
N GLY A 50 6.23 0.98 9.59
CA GLY A 50 5.72 0.01 8.65
C GLY A 50 5.12 0.72 7.45
N ALA A 51 5.14 0.08 6.29
CA ALA A 51 4.57 0.67 5.09
C ALA A 51 4.02 -0.41 4.17
N GLY A 52 3.15 0.02 3.27
CA GLY A 52 2.66 -0.81 2.17
C GLY A 52 2.70 -0.02 0.89
N VAL A 53 3.14 -0.67 -0.18
CA VAL A 53 3.01 -0.16 -1.53
C VAL A 53 1.95 -0.98 -2.24
N TYR A 54 0.94 -0.30 -2.78
CA TYR A 54 -0.20 -0.93 -3.44
C TYR A 54 -0.30 -0.41 -4.86
N ILE A 55 -0.60 -1.29 -5.79
CA ILE A 55 -0.85 -0.91 -7.19
C ILE A 55 -2.32 -1.12 -7.50
N TRP A 56 -2.98 -0.04 -7.92
CA TRP A 56 -4.42 0.01 -8.16
C TRP A 56 -4.75 0.54 -9.55
N PRO A 57 -5.90 0.18 -10.13
CA PRO A 57 -6.36 0.81 -11.38
C PRO A 57 -6.81 2.26 -11.19
N SER A 58 -7.20 2.67 -9.97
CA SER A 58 -7.71 4.02 -9.69
C SER A 58 -7.53 4.36 -8.22
N VAL A 59 -7.61 5.66 -7.90
CA VAL A 59 -7.63 6.12 -6.50
C VAL A 59 -8.90 5.65 -5.79
N GLU A 60 -10.03 5.59 -6.49
CA GLU A 60 -11.28 5.12 -5.90
C GLU A 60 -11.19 3.68 -5.42
N ALA A 61 -10.52 2.82 -6.18
CA ALA A 61 -10.27 1.43 -5.77
C ALA A 61 -9.48 1.37 -4.47
N ALA A 62 -8.44 2.21 -4.35
CA ALA A 62 -7.64 2.31 -3.14
C ALA A 62 -8.48 2.79 -1.95
N LYS A 63 -9.31 3.80 -2.15
CA LYS A 63 -10.16 4.35 -1.09
C LYS A 63 -11.21 3.37 -0.60
N ARG A 64 -11.73 2.53 -1.49
CA ARG A 64 -12.67 1.48 -1.09
C ARG A 64 -12.02 0.46 -0.14
N ALA A 65 -10.75 0.15 -0.37
CA ALA A 65 -10.01 -0.80 0.46
C ALA A 65 -9.51 -0.17 1.76
N HIS A 66 -9.15 1.12 1.71
CA HIS A 66 -8.63 1.87 2.85
C HIS A 66 -9.70 2.86 3.35
N ASP A 67 -10.82 2.30 3.80
CA ASP A 67 -11.95 3.05 4.32
C ASP A 67 -11.72 3.49 5.77
N GLU A 68 -12.71 4.16 6.35
CA GLU A 68 -12.61 4.64 7.73
C GLU A 68 -12.48 3.49 8.74
N ALA A 69 -13.15 2.36 8.51
CA ALA A 69 -13.02 1.20 9.39
C ALA A 69 -11.59 0.66 9.40
N TRP A 70 -10.95 0.59 8.23
CA TRP A 70 -9.54 0.22 8.14
C TRP A 70 -8.65 1.24 8.85
N ARG A 71 -8.89 2.52 8.64
CA ARG A 71 -8.11 3.61 9.27
C ARG A 71 -8.18 3.49 10.79
N GLN A 72 -9.37 3.27 11.35
CA GLN A 72 -9.54 3.09 12.79
C GLN A 72 -8.82 1.85 13.30
N SER A 73 -8.78 0.77 12.52
CA SER A 73 -8.04 -0.43 12.90
C SER A 73 -6.53 -0.18 13.00
N VAL A 74 -5.99 0.66 12.11
CA VAL A 74 -4.58 1.06 12.15
C VAL A 74 -4.30 1.90 13.40
N ILE A 75 -5.15 2.89 13.68
CA ILE A 75 -5.00 3.74 14.87
C ILE A 75 -5.02 2.88 16.15
N LYS A 76 -5.96 1.94 16.23
CA LYS A 76 -6.09 1.05 17.39
C LYS A 76 -4.84 0.19 17.59
N ARG A 77 -4.28 -0.33 16.49
CA ARG A 77 -3.13 -1.23 16.52
C ARG A 77 -1.81 -0.49 16.75
N THR A 78 -1.64 0.69 16.17
CA THR A 78 -0.36 1.41 16.14
C THR A 78 -0.30 2.64 17.03
N GLY A 79 -1.46 3.13 17.49
CA GLY A 79 -1.56 4.35 18.27
C GLY A 79 -1.55 5.64 17.46
N GLY A 80 -1.46 5.57 16.13
CA GLY A 80 -1.45 6.74 15.26
C GLY A 80 -2.12 6.49 13.93
N ALA A 81 -2.58 7.58 13.31
CA ALA A 81 -3.20 7.49 11.99
C ALA A 81 -2.17 7.18 10.91
N PRO A 82 -2.54 6.38 9.89
CA PRO A 82 -1.67 6.18 8.75
C PRO A 82 -1.60 7.44 7.89
N THR A 83 -0.50 7.60 7.16
CA THR A 83 -0.39 8.60 6.09
C THR A 83 -0.50 7.88 4.76
N ILE A 84 -1.24 8.48 3.83
CA ILE A 84 -1.48 7.89 2.52
C ILE A 84 -1.12 8.91 1.45
N ARG A 85 -0.32 8.47 0.47
CA ARG A 85 0.01 9.28 -0.71
C ARG A 85 -0.25 8.49 -1.98
N TYR A 86 -0.68 9.17 -3.03
CA TYR A 86 -0.97 8.57 -4.32
C TYR A 86 -0.03 9.12 -5.38
N PHE A 87 0.41 8.25 -6.27
CA PHE A 87 1.32 8.58 -7.36
C PHE A 87 0.78 8.03 -8.67
N ASP A 88 0.96 8.80 -9.74
CA ASP A 88 0.74 8.27 -11.08
C ASP A 88 1.92 7.35 -11.43
N LEU A 89 1.66 6.06 -11.52
CA LEU A 89 2.65 5.10 -11.97
C LEU A 89 2.65 5.11 -13.50
N PHE A 90 3.67 5.72 -14.10
CA PHE A 90 3.68 5.94 -15.54
C PHE A 90 4.64 5.02 -16.30
N LEU A 91 5.65 4.48 -15.62
CA LEU A 91 6.66 3.64 -16.28
C LEU A 91 7.19 2.61 -15.28
N LEU A 92 7.27 1.37 -15.72
CA LEU A 92 7.85 0.27 -14.93
C LEU A 92 8.94 -0.41 -15.74
N ILE A 93 10.11 -0.55 -15.14
CA ILE A 93 11.19 -1.40 -15.63
C ILE A 93 11.24 -2.62 -14.71
N ASP A 94 11.02 -3.80 -15.28
CA ASP A 94 11.09 -5.06 -14.55
C ASP A 94 12.22 -5.90 -15.13
N ASN A 95 13.40 -5.80 -14.54
CA ASN A 95 14.57 -6.51 -15.04
C ASN A 95 14.52 -8.02 -14.77
N GLU A 96 13.74 -8.46 -13.79
CA GLU A 96 13.56 -9.90 -13.55
C GLU A 96 12.83 -10.57 -14.71
N LYS A 97 11.81 -9.87 -15.25
CA LYS A 97 11.02 -10.36 -16.38
C LYS A 97 11.50 -9.84 -17.72
N GLY A 98 12.47 -8.92 -17.70
CA GLY A 98 12.97 -8.30 -18.92
C GLY A 98 11.94 -7.43 -19.63
N ALA A 99 11.02 -6.83 -18.88
CA ALA A 99 9.91 -6.07 -19.43
C ALA A 99 9.99 -4.60 -19.07
N VAL A 100 9.52 -3.75 -20.00
CA VAL A 100 9.30 -2.32 -19.77
C VAL A 100 7.83 -2.05 -20.11
N THR A 101 7.12 -1.43 -19.17
CA THR A 101 5.70 -1.14 -19.35
C THR A 101 5.44 0.35 -19.15
N GLU A 102 4.81 0.98 -20.14
CA GLU A 102 4.33 2.35 -20.04
C GLU A 102 2.83 2.31 -19.75
N PHE A 103 2.39 3.12 -18.78
CA PHE A 103 0.99 3.22 -18.41
C PHE A 103 0.40 4.55 -18.87
N PRO A 104 -0.88 4.57 -19.29
CA PRO A 104 -1.54 5.83 -19.63
C PRO A 104 -1.65 6.73 -18.39
N GLU A 105 -1.77 8.03 -18.62
CA GLU A 105 -1.94 9.01 -17.56
C GLU A 105 -3.14 8.67 -16.69
N ALA A 106 -2.98 8.73 -15.37
CA ALA A 106 -4.07 8.49 -14.44
C ALA A 106 -5.14 9.58 -14.57
N ALA A 107 -6.41 9.16 -14.53
CA ALA A 107 -7.54 10.08 -14.67
C ALA A 107 -7.54 11.19 -13.60
N GLU A 108 -7.05 10.88 -12.42
CA GLU A 108 -6.96 11.81 -11.29
C GLU A 108 -6.05 13.00 -11.59
N ILE A 109 -4.97 12.82 -12.35
CA ILE A 109 -4.11 13.91 -12.78
C ILE A 109 -4.86 14.84 -13.73
N LYS A 110 -5.64 14.28 -14.66
CA LYS A 110 -6.44 15.08 -15.60
C LYS A 110 -7.50 15.90 -14.87
N SER A 111 -8.08 15.34 -13.80
CA SER A 111 -9.06 16.04 -12.98
C SER A 111 -8.44 17.18 -12.19
N ALA A 112 -7.17 17.06 -11.78
CA ALA A 112 -6.45 18.07 -11.01
C ALA A 112 -5.95 19.24 -11.88
N ALA A 113 -5.82 19.01 -13.16
CA ALA A 113 -5.39 20.05 -14.11
C ALA A 113 -6.51 21.00 -14.45
#